data_f75673abc95b7e4da8d0adabe87f48a2
#
_entry.id   f75673abc95b7e4da8d0adabe87f48a2
#
_cell.length_a   1.000
_cell.length_b   1.000
_cell.length_c   1.000
_cell.angle_alpha   90.00
_cell.angle_beta   90.00
_cell.angle_gamma   90.00
#
_symmetry.space_group_name_H-M   'P 1'
#
loop_
_entity.id
_entity.type
_entity.pdbx_description
1 polymer ?
#
loop_
_entity_poly.entity_id
_entity_poly.type
_entity_poly.pdbx_seq_one_letter_code
_entity_poly.pdbx_strand_id
1 'polypeptide(L)'
;MAFSAFFSGMEIAFISSNKVRAGVDSQKKGLTSRIINTFYSRQDMFISTMLVGNNIMLVVYGIGIAVLLEPGIKSVVGDNEALILVCQTIISTGIILITGEFLPKTIFRINPNISLRHCAVGLYVIYLVLYPISWFSSWLSKSLMHLFGAKASAPRSALLTVSELDDYIQQTIDDKNAGKTGAEEIEHEVKIFQNALDFSNTLLRDCMIPRNEIVAVSSDTDRERLRRRFTATG
;
A
#
# COMPACT_ATOMS: atom_id res chain seq x y z
N MET A 1 1.80 24.24 6.49
CA MET A 1 1.73 23.05 7.36
C MET A 1 0.56 22.14 7.05
N ALA A 2 -0.71 22.53 7.23
CA ALA A 2 -1.86 21.66 7.05
C ALA A 2 -1.92 20.99 5.65
N PHE A 3 -1.63 21.73 4.59
CA PHE A 3 -1.59 21.16 3.24
C PHE A 3 -0.42 20.19 3.02
N SER A 4 0.77 20.47 3.56
CA SER A 4 1.90 19.51 3.49
C SER A 4 1.55 18.22 4.23
N ALA A 5 1.01 18.34 5.44
CA ALA A 5 0.53 17.21 6.23
C ALA A 5 -0.55 16.39 5.47
N PHE A 6 -1.47 17.08 4.78
CA PHE A 6 -2.48 16.44 3.96
C PHE A 6 -1.88 15.66 2.78
N PHE A 7 -0.97 16.27 2.01
CA PHE A 7 -0.31 15.58 0.88
C PHE A 7 0.51 14.38 1.35
N SER A 8 1.33 14.56 2.40
CA SER A 8 2.14 13.51 2.98
C SER A 8 1.31 12.36 3.55
N GLY A 9 0.20 12.69 4.23
CA GLY A 9 -0.75 11.71 4.76
C GLY A 9 -1.49 10.95 3.66
N MET A 10 -1.95 11.64 2.61
CA MET A 10 -2.68 11.02 1.52
C MET A 10 -1.78 10.15 0.62
N GLU A 11 -0.52 10.50 0.47
CA GLU A 11 0.48 9.65 -0.18
C GLU A 11 0.57 8.29 0.51
N ILE A 12 0.79 8.30 1.83
CA ILE A 12 0.91 7.05 2.59
C ILE A 12 -0.42 6.28 2.67
N ALA A 13 -1.55 6.98 2.77
CA ALA A 13 -2.87 6.36 2.73
C ALA A 13 -3.09 5.62 1.40
N PHE A 14 -2.69 6.21 0.29
CA PHE A 14 -2.81 5.57 -1.02
C PHE A 14 -1.90 4.34 -1.15
N ILE A 15 -0.64 4.43 -0.71
CA ILE A 15 0.33 3.32 -0.77
C ILE A 15 -0.10 2.18 0.15
N SER A 16 -0.63 2.50 1.34
CA SER A 16 -1.05 1.51 2.35
C SER A 16 -2.48 0.98 2.12
N SER A 17 -3.23 1.54 1.18
CA SER A 17 -4.60 1.12 0.89
C SER A 17 -4.62 -0.15 0.04
N ASN A 18 -5.66 -0.98 0.26
CA ASN A 18 -5.82 -2.24 -0.45
C ASN A 18 -6.48 -2.01 -1.82
N LYS A 19 -5.73 -2.30 -2.89
CA LYS A 19 -6.18 -2.16 -4.29
C LYS A 19 -7.36 -3.05 -4.63
N VAL A 20 -7.42 -4.25 -4.07
CA VAL A 20 -8.50 -5.22 -4.32
C VAL A 20 -9.79 -4.68 -3.77
N ARG A 21 -9.78 -4.17 -2.53
CA ARG A 21 -10.94 -3.52 -1.90
C ARG A 21 -11.43 -2.33 -2.73
N ALA A 22 -10.52 -1.51 -3.24
CA ALA A 22 -10.87 -0.41 -4.12
C ALA A 22 -11.49 -0.90 -5.44
N GLY A 23 -11.00 -2.00 -6.01
CA GLY A 23 -11.56 -2.65 -7.19
C GLY A 23 -12.99 -3.17 -6.97
N VAL A 24 -13.24 -3.84 -5.85
CA VAL A 24 -14.57 -4.33 -5.47
C VAL A 24 -15.53 -3.16 -5.19
N ASP A 25 -15.07 -2.14 -4.46
CA ASP A 25 -15.87 -0.93 -4.21
C ASP A 25 -16.12 -0.11 -5.50
N SER A 26 -15.29 -0.25 -6.53
CA SER A 26 -15.52 0.41 -7.82
C SER A 26 -16.77 -0.09 -8.57
N GLN A 27 -17.22 -1.29 -8.26
CA GLN A 27 -18.48 -1.83 -8.80
C GLN A 27 -19.71 -1.15 -8.17
N LYS A 28 -19.57 -0.53 -6.99
CA LYS A 28 -20.64 0.29 -6.41
C LYS A 28 -20.71 1.62 -7.19
N LYS A 29 -21.87 1.94 -7.75
CA LYS A 29 -22.13 3.15 -8.54
C LYS A 29 -21.98 4.41 -7.68
N GLY A 30 -20.74 4.92 -7.51
CA GLY A 30 -20.46 6.15 -6.75
C GLY A 30 -19.37 6.99 -7.43
N LEU A 31 -19.47 8.34 -7.34
CA LEU A 31 -18.45 9.25 -7.87
C LEU A 31 -17.09 9.01 -7.21
N THR A 32 -17.07 8.83 -5.90
CA THR A 32 -15.86 8.55 -5.12
C THR A 32 -15.15 7.28 -5.59
N SER A 33 -15.90 6.20 -5.86
CA SER A 33 -15.34 4.95 -6.35
C SER A 33 -14.70 5.10 -7.73
N ARG A 34 -15.30 5.89 -8.63
CA ARG A 34 -14.73 6.19 -9.95
C ARG A 34 -13.43 6.98 -9.83
N ILE A 35 -13.39 7.97 -8.95
CA ILE A 35 -12.20 8.78 -8.69
C ILE A 35 -11.06 7.91 -8.17
N ILE A 36 -11.32 7.10 -7.16
CA ILE A 36 -10.34 6.20 -6.58
C ILE A 36 -9.81 5.21 -7.63
N ASN A 37 -10.68 4.64 -8.46
CA ASN A 37 -10.27 3.77 -9.55
C ASN A 37 -9.36 4.48 -10.57
N THR A 38 -9.63 5.77 -10.85
CA THR A 38 -8.75 6.59 -11.70
C THR A 38 -7.37 6.76 -11.09
N PHE A 39 -7.26 6.94 -9.77
CA PHE A 39 -5.98 7.03 -9.07
C PHE A 39 -5.21 5.70 -9.15
N TYR A 40 -5.88 4.56 -8.95
CA TYR A 40 -5.25 3.26 -9.08
C TYR A 40 -4.85 2.90 -10.51
N SER A 41 -5.60 3.35 -11.50
CA SER A 41 -5.25 3.15 -12.92
C SER A 41 -4.00 3.95 -13.33
N ARG A 42 -3.67 5.03 -12.62
CA ARG A 42 -2.53 5.90 -12.89
C ARG A 42 -1.72 6.18 -11.62
N GLN A 43 -1.33 5.12 -10.93
CA GLN A 43 -0.65 5.18 -9.63
C GLN A 43 0.57 6.09 -9.63
N ASP A 44 1.46 5.92 -10.63
CA ASP A 44 2.70 6.70 -10.73
C ASP A 44 2.40 8.21 -10.82
N MET A 45 1.38 8.57 -11.60
CA MET A 45 0.97 9.97 -11.74
C MET A 45 0.36 10.51 -10.45
N PHE A 46 -0.43 9.70 -9.77
CA PHE A 46 -1.02 10.11 -8.49
C PHE A 46 0.05 10.35 -7.42
N ILE A 47 0.97 9.39 -7.24
CA ILE A 47 2.08 9.49 -6.28
C ILE A 47 2.96 10.70 -6.64
N SER A 48 3.32 10.87 -7.91
CA SER A 48 4.08 12.05 -8.37
C SER A 48 3.37 13.36 -8.07
N THR A 49 2.04 13.40 -8.20
CA THR A 49 1.25 14.60 -7.91
C THR A 49 1.23 14.91 -6.41
N MET A 50 1.09 13.90 -5.57
CA MET A 50 1.15 14.09 -4.11
C MET A 50 2.53 14.57 -3.66
N LEU A 51 3.59 13.99 -4.22
CA LEU A 51 4.97 14.37 -3.95
C LEU A 51 5.26 15.82 -4.39
N VAL A 52 4.85 16.20 -5.60
CA VAL A 52 5.00 17.58 -6.11
C VAL A 52 4.22 18.55 -5.25
N GLY A 53 2.98 18.23 -4.90
CA GLY A 53 2.15 19.07 -4.03
C GLY A 53 2.77 19.27 -2.65
N ASN A 54 3.28 18.19 -2.05
CA ASN A 54 3.99 18.27 -0.77
C ASN A 54 5.21 19.18 -0.85
N ASN A 55 6.06 19.02 -1.87
CA ASN A 55 7.26 19.82 -2.05
C ASN A 55 6.95 21.32 -2.25
N ILE A 56 5.92 21.65 -3.03
CA ILE A 56 5.46 23.04 -3.17
C ILE A 56 5.05 23.63 -1.82
N MET A 57 4.28 22.88 -1.03
CA MET A 57 3.82 23.33 0.28
C MET A 57 4.97 23.44 1.30
N LEU A 58 5.98 22.59 1.21
CA LEU A 58 7.19 22.68 2.04
C LEU A 58 7.99 23.95 1.73
N VAL A 59 8.13 24.33 0.47
CA VAL A 59 8.80 25.57 0.06
C VAL A 59 8.03 26.79 0.57
N VAL A 60 6.72 26.82 0.37
CA VAL A 60 5.86 27.90 0.88
C VAL A 60 5.96 28.01 2.41
N TYR A 61 5.94 26.87 3.09
CA TYR A 61 6.13 26.84 4.53
C TYR A 61 7.51 27.36 4.94
N GLY A 62 8.59 26.90 4.26
CA GLY A 62 9.95 27.34 4.55
C GLY A 62 10.13 28.84 4.49
N ILE A 63 9.56 29.49 3.46
CA ILE A 63 9.56 30.95 3.33
C ILE A 63 8.77 31.60 4.49
N GLY A 64 7.58 31.07 4.79
CA GLY A 64 6.73 31.63 5.84
C GLY A 64 7.33 31.51 7.25
N ILE A 65 7.92 30.35 7.57
CA ILE A 65 8.54 30.13 8.89
C ILE A 65 9.84 30.92 9.06
N ALA A 66 10.56 31.15 7.96
CA ALA A 66 11.74 31.99 7.95
C ALA A 66 11.43 33.39 8.49
N VAL A 67 10.44 34.03 7.89
CA VAL A 67 9.99 35.38 8.28
C VAL A 67 9.45 35.41 9.72
N LEU A 68 8.78 34.33 10.15
CA LEU A 68 8.17 34.26 11.48
C LEU A 68 9.21 34.05 12.60
N LEU A 69 10.22 33.21 12.35
CA LEU A 69 11.22 32.86 13.37
C LEU A 69 12.36 33.88 13.47
N GLU A 70 12.66 34.60 12.41
CA GLU A 70 13.77 35.56 12.37
C GLU A 70 13.81 36.53 13.55
N PRO A 71 12.71 37.24 13.90
CA PRO A 71 12.76 38.23 15.01
C PRO A 71 12.99 37.57 16.37
N GLY A 72 12.45 36.35 16.57
CA GLY A 72 12.65 35.60 17.80
C GLY A 72 14.09 35.09 17.97
N ILE A 73 14.67 34.56 16.92
CA ILE A 73 16.04 34.04 16.92
C ILE A 73 17.03 35.20 17.06
N LYS A 74 16.79 36.31 16.37
CA LYS A 74 17.62 37.50 16.43
C LYS A 74 17.72 38.09 17.84
N SER A 75 16.65 38.03 18.61
CA SER A 75 16.65 38.48 20.01
C SER A 75 17.50 37.63 20.94
N VAL A 76 17.74 36.37 20.59
CA VAL A 76 18.52 35.42 21.44
C VAL A 76 19.98 35.29 20.98
N VAL A 77 20.20 35.27 19.68
CA VAL A 77 21.51 34.95 19.07
C VAL A 77 22.28 36.21 18.68
N GLY A 78 21.60 37.38 18.64
CA GLY A 78 22.19 38.64 18.19
C GLY A 78 22.13 38.77 16.65
N ASP A 79 22.93 39.71 16.12
CA ASP A 79 22.93 40.06 14.70
C ASP A 79 23.83 39.18 13.79
N ASN A 80 24.19 37.99 14.24
CA ASN A 80 25.01 37.10 13.43
C ASN A 80 24.15 36.32 12.45
N GLU A 81 24.08 36.76 11.20
CA GLU A 81 23.24 36.17 10.12
C GLU A 81 23.47 34.67 9.91
N ALA A 82 24.73 34.19 10.01
CA ALA A 82 25.01 32.77 9.82
C ALA A 82 24.43 31.92 10.94
N LEU A 83 24.50 32.35 12.18
CA LEU A 83 23.92 31.64 13.32
C LEU A 83 22.39 31.68 13.28
N ILE A 84 21.80 32.82 12.89
CA ILE A 84 20.34 32.94 12.69
C ILE A 84 19.88 31.92 11.66
N LEU A 85 20.55 31.84 10.51
CA LEU A 85 20.22 30.88 9.43
C LEU A 85 20.30 29.42 9.91
N VAL A 86 21.34 29.03 10.61
CA VAL A 86 21.53 27.68 11.14
C VAL A 86 20.44 27.32 12.17
N CYS A 87 20.24 28.17 13.16
CA CYS A 87 19.20 27.94 14.18
C CYS A 87 17.81 27.86 13.57
N GLN A 88 17.50 28.76 12.66
CA GLN A 88 16.23 28.78 11.93
C GLN A 88 16.01 27.50 11.13
N THR A 89 17.04 27.02 10.42
CA THR A 89 16.96 25.79 9.64
C THR A 89 16.71 24.58 10.53
N ILE A 90 17.42 24.45 11.65
CA ILE A 90 17.26 23.35 12.59
C ILE A 90 15.86 23.34 13.19
N ILE A 91 15.39 24.48 13.68
CA ILE A 91 14.08 24.62 14.31
C ILE A 91 12.96 24.34 13.30
N SER A 92 13.01 24.97 12.12
CA SER A 92 11.99 24.80 11.09
C SER A 92 11.94 23.36 10.56
N THR A 93 13.10 22.71 10.37
CA THR A 93 13.18 21.31 9.94
C THR A 93 12.59 20.38 11.00
N GLY A 94 12.91 20.58 12.28
CA GLY A 94 12.34 19.79 13.37
C GLY A 94 10.81 19.88 13.43
N ILE A 95 10.27 21.08 13.28
CA ILE A 95 8.82 21.32 13.27
C ILE A 95 8.17 20.62 12.06
N ILE A 96 8.73 20.79 10.85
CA ILE A 96 8.23 20.12 9.63
C ILE A 96 8.23 18.61 9.79
N LEU A 97 9.36 18.04 10.23
CA LEU A 97 9.53 16.60 10.33
C LEU A 97 8.46 15.96 11.22
N ILE A 98 8.18 16.59 12.36
CA ILE A 98 7.18 16.09 13.31
C ILE A 98 5.77 16.32 12.78
N THR A 99 5.43 17.56 12.43
CA THR A 99 4.04 17.97 12.17
C THR A 99 3.62 17.82 10.70
N GLY A 100 4.55 17.96 9.78
CA GLY A 100 4.30 17.91 8.33
C GLY A 100 4.47 16.52 7.71
N GLU A 101 5.32 15.67 8.32
CA GLU A 101 5.61 14.35 7.77
C GLU A 101 5.29 13.20 8.73
N PHE A 102 5.91 13.15 9.92
CA PHE A 102 5.79 11.99 10.79
C PHE A 102 4.36 11.78 11.30
N LEU A 103 3.78 12.80 11.92
CA LEU A 103 2.44 12.72 12.52
C LEU A 103 1.35 12.40 11.49
N PRO A 104 1.28 13.10 10.34
CA PRO A 104 0.28 12.79 9.31
C PRO A 104 0.44 11.39 8.74
N LYS A 105 1.66 10.96 8.40
CA LYS A 105 1.92 9.61 7.88
C LYS A 105 1.46 8.54 8.85
N THR A 106 1.67 8.74 10.15
CA THR A 106 1.24 7.80 11.18
C THR A 106 -0.29 7.72 11.28
N ILE A 107 -0.97 8.86 11.33
CA ILE A 107 -2.44 8.93 11.46
C ILE A 107 -3.14 8.32 10.23
N PHE A 108 -2.72 8.71 9.03
CA PHE A 108 -3.36 8.26 7.79
C PHE A 108 -3.08 6.79 7.47
N ARG A 109 -2.02 6.21 8.04
CA ARG A 109 -1.69 4.80 7.93
C ARG A 109 -2.63 3.89 8.73
N ILE A 110 -3.25 4.38 9.82
CA ILE A 110 -4.14 3.60 10.66
C ILE A 110 -5.39 3.16 9.89
N ASN A 111 -6.01 4.08 9.15
CA ASN A 111 -7.23 3.82 8.38
C ASN A 111 -7.12 4.35 6.94
N PRO A 112 -6.27 3.77 6.09
CA PRO A 112 -5.94 4.33 4.78
C PRO A 112 -7.14 4.38 3.82
N ASN A 113 -7.97 3.34 3.81
CA ASN A 113 -9.14 3.25 2.92
C ASN A 113 -10.22 4.28 3.25
N ILE A 114 -10.46 4.53 4.55
CA ILE A 114 -11.45 5.51 5.01
C ILE A 114 -10.98 6.92 4.66
N SER A 115 -9.72 7.23 4.94
CA SER A 115 -9.10 8.52 4.65
C SER A 115 -9.14 8.85 3.16
N LEU A 116 -8.76 7.88 2.33
CA LEU A 116 -8.79 8.01 0.87
C LEU A 116 -10.21 8.28 0.34
N ARG A 117 -11.20 7.57 0.89
CA ARG A 117 -12.61 7.72 0.46
C ARG A 117 -13.19 9.08 0.83
N HIS A 118 -12.93 9.59 2.03
CA HIS A 118 -13.44 10.88 2.47
C HIS A 118 -12.81 12.05 1.70
N CYS A 119 -11.51 11.96 1.41
CA CYS A 119 -10.78 13.02 0.74
C CYS A 119 -10.75 12.90 -0.79
N ALA A 120 -11.32 11.83 -1.37
CA ALA A 120 -11.19 11.52 -2.80
C ALA A 120 -11.63 12.68 -3.73
N VAL A 121 -12.73 13.37 -3.42
CA VAL A 121 -13.24 14.48 -4.25
C VAL A 121 -12.30 15.68 -4.21
N GLY A 122 -11.87 16.09 -3.01
CA GLY A 122 -10.91 17.18 -2.85
C GLY A 122 -9.55 16.86 -3.49
N LEU A 123 -9.09 15.63 -3.30
CA LEU A 123 -7.89 15.11 -3.95
C LEU A 123 -7.96 15.15 -5.48
N TYR A 124 -9.12 14.84 -6.04
CA TYR A 124 -9.29 14.86 -7.50
C TYR A 124 -9.15 16.26 -8.07
N VAL A 125 -9.69 17.27 -7.38
CA VAL A 125 -9.52 18.67 -7.78
C VAL A 125 -8.05 19.08 -7.73
N ILE A 126 -7.37 18.76 -6.64
CA ILE A 126 -5.93 19.03 -6.48
C ILE A 126 -5.12 18.28 -7.54
N TYR A 127 -5.43 17.01 -7.78
CA TYR A 127 -4.81 16.20 -8.81
C TYR A 127 -4.94 16.84 -10.20
N LEU A 128 -6.12 17.39 -10.52
CA LEU A 128 -6.35 18.05 -11.80
C LEU A 128 -5.52 19.34 -11.95
N VAL A 129 -5.43 20.14 -10.88
CA VAL A 129 -4.66 21.40 -10.87
C VAL A 129 -3.16 21.14 -10.98
N LEU A 130 -2.66 20.14 -10.26
CA LEU A 130 -1.23 19.80 -10.26
C LEU A 130 -0.82 18.87 -11.39
N TYR A 131 -1.78 18.32 -12.15
CA TYR A 131 -1.54 17.38 -13.23
C TYR A 131 -0.49 17.85 -14.24
N PRO A 132 -0.54 19.10 -14.77
CA PRO A 132 0.44 19.54 -15.77
C PRO A 132 1.87 19.57 -15.21
N ILE A 133 2.05 19.96 -13.95
CA ILE A 133 3.36 20.01 -13.29
C ILE A 133 3.87 18.59 -13.04
N SER A 134 3.02 17.71 -12.57
CA SER A 134 3.36 16.30 -12.33
C SER A 134 3.67 15.55 -13.61
N TRP A 135 2.94 15.84 -14.68
CA TRP A 135 3.21 15.30 -15.99
C TRP A 135 4.60 15.72 -16.51
N PHE A 136 4.93 17.01 -16.38
CA PHE A 136 6.25 17.54 -16.75
C PHE A 136 7.35 16.88 -15.91
N SER A 137 7.18 16.77 -14.60
CA SER A 137 8.13 16.10 -13.71
C SER A 137 8.35 14.63 -14.09
N SER A 138 7.26 13.91 -14.37
CA SER A 138 7.32 12.51 -14.79
C SER A 138 7.98 12.34 -16.18
N TRP A 139 7.73 13.28 -17.08
CA TRP A 139 8.39 13.30 -18.41
C TRP A 139 9.89 13.53 -18.25
N LEU A 140 10.30 14.50 -17.41
CA LEU A 140 11.70 14.79 -17.12
C LEU A 140 12.40 13.56 -16.50
N SER A 141 11.76 12.91 -15.53
CA SER A 141 12.28 11.69 -14.90
C SER A 141 12.50 10.57 -15.90
N LYS A 142 11.53 10.32 -16.77
CA LYS A 142 11.65 9.31 -17.85
C LYS A 142 12.75 9.65 -18.83
N SER A 143 12.89 10.92 -19.18
CA SER A 143 13.95 11.41 -20.07
C SER A 143 15.34 11.19 -19.46
N LEU A 144 15.51 11.48 -18.17
CA LEU A 144 16.74 11.18 -17.44
C LEU A 144 17.04 9.68 -17.41
N MET A 145 16.07 8.85 -17.10
CA MET A 145 16.23 7.39 -17.10
C MET A 145 16.69 6.87 -18.45
N HIS A 146 16.12 7.39 -19.53
CA HIS A 146 16.54 7.04 -20.89
C HIS A 146 17.98 7.45 -21.16
N LEU A 147 18.40 8.63 -20.69
CA LEU A 147 19.78 9.13 -20.85
C LEU A 147 20.80 8.26 -20.10
N PHE A 148 20.44 7.74 -18.92
CA PHE A 148 21.29 6.84 -18.13
C PHE A 148 21.19 5.36 -18.54
N GLY A 149 20.51 5.05 -19.65
CA GLY A 149 20.39 3.69 -20.19
C GLY A 149 19.56 2.72 -19.31
N ALA A 150 18.87 3.23 -18.30
CA ALA A 150 17.97 2.45 -17.51
C ALA A 150 16.72 2.09 -18.33
N LYS A 151 16.53 0.82 -18.65
CA LYS A 151 15.28 0.36 -19.25
C LYS A 151 14.16 0.64 -18.27
N ALA A 152 13.23 1.51 -18.65
CA ALA A 152 11.99 1.67 -17.89
C ALA A 152 11.35 0.29 -17.76
N SER A 153 11.31 -0.23 -16.56
CA SER A 153 10.54 -1.44 -16.27
C SER A 153 9.11 -1.16 -16.75
N ALA A 154 8.60 -2.07 -17.57
CA ALA A 154 7.22 -1.97 -18.03
C ALA A 154 6.32 -1.68 -16.81
N PRO A 155 5.29 -0.82 -16.95
CA PRO A 155 4.36 -0.58 -15.86
C PRO A 155 3.93 -1.96 -15.36
N ARG A 156 4.15 -2.23 -14.07
CA ARG A 156 3.61 -3.43 -13.44
C ARG A 156 2.12 -3.39 -13.70
N SER A 157 1.73 -4.13 -14.73
CA SER A 157 0.32 -4.34 -15.06
C SER A 157 -0.38 -4.62 -13.75
N ALA A 158 -1.57 -4.08 -13.58
CA ALA A 158 -2.41 -4.28 -12.41
C ALA A 158 -2.90 -5.74 -12.29
N LEU A 159 -1.99 -6.68 -12.45
CA LEU A 159 -2.20 -8.07 -12.09
C LEU A 159 -2.13 -8.09 -10.56
N LEU A 160 -3.28 -8.30 -9.96
CA LEU A 160 -3.41 -8.60 -8.55
C LEU A 160 -2.38 -9.67 -8.20
N THR A 161 -1.42 -9.33 -7.38
CA THR A 161 -0.46 -10.30 -6.90
C THR A 161 -1.21 -11.22 -5.94
N VAL A 162 -0.88 -12.51 -5.95
CA VAL A 162 -1.49 -13.53 -5.05
C VAL A 162 -1.44 -13.05 -3.59
N SER A 163 -0.34 -12.41 -3.18
CA SER A 163 -0.20 -11.83 -1.84
C SER A 163 -1.16 -10.66 -1.57
N GLU A 164 -1.43 -9.78 -2.56
CA GLU A 164 -2.41 -8.68 -2.38
C GLU A 164 -3.84 -9.21 -2.23
N LEU A 165 -4.12 -10.35 -2.86
CA LEU A 165 -5.41 -11.01 -2.77
C LEU A 165 -5.56 -11.75 -1.42
N ASP A 166 -4.49 -12.40 -0.95
CA ASP A 166 -4.45 -13.06 0.37
C ASP A 166 -4.64 -12.04 1.51
N ASP A 167 -3.92 -10.92 1.46
CA ASP A 167 -4.08 -9.80 2.40
C ASP A 167 -5.52 -9.25 2.41
N TYR A 168 -6.18 -9.17 1.26
CA TYR A 168 -7.57 -8.72 1.17
C TYR A 168 -8.52 -9.69 1.85
N ILE A 169 -8.32 -10.97 1.62
CA ILE A 169 -9.13 -12.04 2.21
C ILE A 169 -8.97 -12.01 3.73
N GLN A 170 -7.73 -11.92 4.22
CA GLN A 170 -7.44 -11.87 5.65
C GLN A 170 -8.10 -10.65 6.32
N GLN A 171 -7.98 -9.46 5.72
CA GLN A 171 -8.65 -8.26 6.22
C GLN A 171 -10.18 -8.40 6.22
N THR A 172 -10.75 -9.10 5.24
CA THR A 172 -12.20 -9.31 5.16
C THR A 172 -12.70 -10.26 6.25
N ILE A 173 -11.87 -11.25 6.63
CA ILE A 173 -12.14 -12.17 7.74
C ILE A 173 -12.08 -11.40 9.06
N ASP A 174 -11.03 -10.60 9.27
CA ASP A 174 -10.83 -9.84 10.50
C ASP A 174 -11.94 -8.80 10.71
N ASP A 175 -12.35 -8.09 9.66
CA ASP A 175 -13.47 -7.13 9.68
C ASP A 175 -14.82 -7.80 10.02
N LYS A 176 -15.03 -9.05 9.60
CA LYS A 176 -16.26 -9.81 9.89
C LYS A 176 -16.25 -10.51 11.23
N ASN A 177 -15.10 -10.96 11.72
CA ASN A 177 -14.96 -11.52 13.06
C ASN A 177 -15.22 -10.47 14.14
N ALA A 178 -15.00 -9.18 13.85
CA ALA A 178 -15.42 -8.07 14.69
C ALA A 178 -16.94 -7.86 14.73
N GLY A 179 -17.71 -8.35 13.75
CA GLY A 179 -19.17 -8.27 13.65
C GLY A 179 -19.80 -9.67 13.66
N LYS A 180 -20.10 -10.17 14.83
CA LYS A 180 -20.67 -11.49 15.14
C LYS A 180 -21.91 -11.85 14.30
N THR A 181 -21.77 -12.46 13.12
CA THR A 181 -22.80 -13.36 12.55
C THR A 181 -22.28 -14.00 11.24
N GLY A 182 -22.23 -15.31 11.18
CA GLY A 182 -21.94 -16.08 9.94
C GLY A 182 -20.45 -16.39 9.68
N ALA A 183 -19.60 -16.41 10.70
CA ALA A 183 -18.15 -16.59 10.58
C ALA A 183 -17.72 -17.98 10.06
N GLU A 184 -18.40 -19.05 10.47
CA GLU A 184 -17.94 -20.44 10.20
C GLU A 184 -18.09 -20.85 8.71
N GLU A 185 -19.15 -20.44 8.05
CA GLU A 185 -19.41 -20.81 6.64
C GLU A 185 -18.41 -20.10 5.71
N ILE A 186 -18.11 -18.82 6.00
CA ILE A 186 -17.20 -18.01 5.21
C ILE A 186 -15.74 -18.44 5.42
N GLU A 187 -15.37 -18.83 6.63
CA GLU A 187 -14.03 -19.34 6.95
C GLU A 187 -13.68 -20.60 6.12
N HIS A 188 -14.67 -21.45 5.91
CA HIS A 188 -14.48 -22.65 5.11
C HIS A 188 -14.28 -22.34 3.61
N GLU A 189 -15.09 -21.43 3.05
CA GLU A 189 -14.96 -21.00 1.65
C GLU A 189 -13.64 -20.26 1.39
N VAL A 190 -13.23 -19.40 2.32
CA VAL A 190 -11.95 -18.70 2.24
C VAL A 190 -10.77 -19.65 2.31
N LYS A 191 -10.84 -20.65 3.17
CA LYS A 191 -9.78 -21.68 3.30
C LYS A 191 -9.65 -22.52 2.02
N ILE A 192 -10.76 -22.84 1.37
CA ILE A 192 -10.75 -23.52 0.06
C ILE A 192 -10.06 -22.63 -0.98
N PHE A 193 -10.38 -21.33 -0.98
CA PHE A 193 -9.79 -20.38 -1.92
C PHE A 193 -8.30 -20.16 -1.69
N GLN A 194 -7.86 -20.01 -0.44
CA GLN A 194 -6.44 -19.95 -0.07
C GLN A 194 -5.69 -21.20 -0.52
N ASN A 195 -6.25 -22.38 -0.24
CA ASN A 195 -5.68 -23.64 -0.70
C ASN A 195 -5.58 -23.72 -2.23
N ALA A 196 -6.54 -23.15 -2.95
CA ALA A 196 -6.51 -23.09 -4.41
C ALA A 196 -5.42 -22.14 -4.94
N LEU A 197 -5.12 -21.06 -4.25
CA LEU A 197 -4.00 -20.16 -4.58
C LEU A 197 -2.64 -20.84 -4.30
N ASP A 198 -2.52 -21.53 -3.18
CA ASP A 198 -1.30 -22.26 -2.81
C ASP A 198 -1.03 -23.47 -3.71
N PHE A 199 -2.10 -24.01 -4.33
CA PHE A 199 -2.00 -25.16 -5.25
C PHE A 199 -1.06 -24.87 -6.43
N SER A 200 -0.97 -23.63 -6.89
CA SER A 200 -0.06 -23.24 -7.98
C SER A 200 1.42 -23.44 -7.63
N ASN A 201 1.77 -23.44 -6.34
CA ASN A 201 3.12 -23.63 -5.82
C ASN A 201 3.37 -25.05 -5.30
N THR A 202 2.31 -25.87 -5.21
CA THR A 202 2.38 -27.23 -4.68
C THR A 202 2.95 -28.17 -5.74
N LEU A 203 4.04 -28.82 -5.41
CA LEU A 203 4.66 -29.78 -6.32
C LEU A 203 3.97 -31.15 -6.18
N LEU A 204 3.90 -31.89 -7.27
CA LEU A 204 3.32 -33.25 -7.28
C LEU A 204 3.95 -34.18 -6.22
N ARG A 205 5.25 -34.01 -5.95
CA ARG A 205 5.98 -34.76 -4.92
C ARG A 205 5.47 -34.51 -3.50
N ASP A 206 4.86 -33.33 -3.25
CA ASP A 206 4.36 -32.94 -1.93
C ASP A 206 2.96 -33.55 -1.66
N CYS A 207 2.29 -33.99 -2.73
CA CYS A 207 0.96 -34.62 -2.68
C CYS A 207 1.01 -36.15 -2.87
N MET A 208 2.15 -36.71 -3.34
CA MET A 208 2.25 -38.14 -3.58
C MET A 208 2.67 -38.91 -2.32
N ILE A 209 2.17 -40.12 -2.19
CA ILE A 209 2.67 -41.05 -1.19
C ILE A 209 3.96 -41.67 -1.74
N PRO A 210 5.11 -41.49 -1.09
CA PRO A 210 6.37 -42.10 -1.53
C PRO A 210 6.25 -43.63 -1.60
N ARG A 211 6.94 -44.22 -2.57
CA ARG A 211 6.88 -45.68 -2.81
C ARG A 211 7.21 -46.53 -1.57
N ASN A 212 8.07 -46.06 -0.70
CA ASN A 212 8.46 -46.69 0.55
C ASN A 212 7.37 -46.70 1.63
N GLU A 213 6.39 -45.81 1.50
CA GLU A 213 5.24 -45.69 2.43
C GLU A 213 3.97 -46.40 1.90
N ILE A 214 3.99 -46.84 0.65
CA ILE A 214 2.89 -47.59 0.06
C ILE A 214 2.83 -48.99 0.62
N VAL A 215 1.75 -49.30 1.31
CA VAL A 215 1.48 -50.66 1.78
C VAL A 215 0.91 -51.48 0.61
N ALA A 216 1.76 -52.28 -0.04
CA ALA A 216 1.36 -53.10 -1.17
C ALA A 216 1.32 -54.57 -0.80
N VAL A 217 0.45 -55.31 -1.47
CA VAL A 217 0.38 -56.77 -1.42
C VAL A 217 0.49 -57.33 -2.83
N SER A 218 1.08 -58.56 -2.98
CA SER A 218 1.14 -59.23 -4.26
C SER A 218 -0.26 -59.64 -4.73
N SER A 219 -0.48 -59.65 -6.05
CA SER A 219 -1.74 -60.13 -6.64
C SER A 219 -2.09 -61.57 -6.28
N ASP A 220 -1.09 -62.37 -5.96
CA ASP A 220 -1.22 -63.79 -5.60
C ASP A 220 -1.40 -64.05 -4.10
N THR A 221 -1.62 -62.96 -3.31
CA THR A 221 -1.76 -63.04 -1.86
C THR A 221 -3.05 -63.68 -1.44
N ASP A 222 -2.99 -64.71 -0.59
CA ASP A 222 -4.15 -65.40 -0.05
C ASP A 222 -5.07 -64.43 0.76
N ARG A 223 -6.38 -64.72 0.72
CA ARG A 223 -7.45 -63.91 1.29
C ARG A 223 -7.27 -63.65 2.80
N GLU A 224 -6.76 -64.61 3.54
CA GLU A 224 -6.53 -64.46 4.97
C GLU A 224 -5.30 -63.53 5.28
N ARG A 225 -4.28 -63.61 4.46
CA ARG A 225 -3.11 -62.72 4.55
C ARG A 225 -3.45 -61.30 4.19
N LEU A 226 -4.30 -61.11 3.19
CA LEU A 226 -4.83 -59.78 2.83
C LEU A 226 -5.63 -59.17 3.97
N ARG A 227 -6.51 -59.92 4.60
CA ARG A 227 -7.31 -59.50 5.74
C ARG A 227 -6.44 -59.08 6.95
N ARG A 228 -5.44 -59.88 7.29
CA ARG A 228 -4.48 -59.56 8.36
C ARG A 228 -3.69 -58.29 8.08
N ARG A 229 -3.34 -58.03 6.82
CA ARG A 229 -2.64 -56.80 6.44
C ARG A 229 -3.53 -55.59 6.60
N PHE A 230 -4.77 -55.64 6.18
CA PHE A 230 -5.77 -54.58 6.37
C PHE A 230 -6.04 -54.26 7.86
N THR A 231 -6.13 -55.31 8.68
CA THR A 231 -6.33 -55.10 10.13
C THR A 231 -5.09 -54.60 10.88
N ALA A 232 -3.90 -54.76 10.32
CA ALA A 232 -2.63 -54.32 10.91
C ALA A 232 -2.24 -52.89 10.48
N THR A 233 -2.74 -52.43 9.33
CA THR A 233 -2.42 -51.08 8.80
C THR A 233 -3.50 -50.06 9.06
N GLY A 234 -4.64 -50.42 9.62
CA GLY A 234 -5.78 -49.55 9.96
C GLY A 234 -6.73 -49.39 8.81
#